data_da42b685a1b80b3b93dc419960230cdc
#
_entry.id   da42b685a1b80b3b93dc419960230cdc
#
_cell.length_a   1.000
_cell.length_b   1.000
_cell.length_c   1.000
_cell.angle_alpha   90.00
_cell.angle_beta   90.00
_cell.angle_gamma   90.00
#
_symmetry.space_group_name_H-M   'P 1'
#
loop_
_entity.id
_entity.type
_entity.pdbx_description
1 polymer ?
#
loop_
_entity_poly.entity_id
_entity_poly.type
_entity_poly.pdbx_seq_one_letter_code
_entity_poly.pdbx_strand_id
1 'polypeptide(L)'
;MSKKPIISIIIGSFNQCNILKKILPFYEEVDTSFDLFEVIIVDSSSTDGTEEFLKSYKPRFNLKYSIQPNHGKAVARNNAANLAKGEILLITDSDMIPEKNFIQGHIQAHHEAKSPTCFQGLAWNLSSLDLPINHNQLTPQVGSFPKHMSKLGWYYFLTGNISMPKSLFDSEAGFNDLFVGYGWEDLELGYRLSLQKIPLLYLKTSVNYHYHIISKEEEIERNIKKGESATLFLKLHPELKWFLGFNPLSVFIFSMINERSFIYRYFFSKFKNHTASKMHNLAFWFLKEYNYLKGARNAS
;
A
#
# COMPACT_ATOMS: atom_id res chain seq x y z
N MET A 1 -28.60 -19.92 6.28
CA MET A 1 -28.08 -18.54 6.25
C MET A 1 -26.57 -18.64 6.33
N SER A 2 -25.81 -18.04 5.39
CA SER A 2 -24.35 -17.99 5.50
C SER A 2 -23.98 -17.19 6.74
N LYS A 3 -23.06 -17.71 7.54
CA LYS A 3 -22.55 -17.07 8.74
C LYS A 3 -21.90 -15.72 8.34
N LYS A 4 -22.11 -14.67 9.13
CA LYS A 4 -21.46 -13.36 8.90
C LYS A 4 -19.95 -13.53 9.08
N PRO A 5 -19.10 -13.10 8.13
CA PRO A 5 -17.64 -13.15 8.32
C PRO A 5 -17.20 -12.24 9.47
N ILE A 6 -16.11 -12.58 10.15
CA ILE A 6 -15.49 -11.76 11.18
C ILE A 6 -14.65 -10.66 10.53
N ILE A 7 -13.93 -11.00 9.46
CA ILE A 7 -12.98 -10.11 8.79
C ILE A 7 -13.26 -10.03 7.29
N SER A 8 -13.21 -8.82 6.74
CA SER A 8 -13.29 -8.58 5.30
C SER A 8 -11.94 -8.10 4.79
N ILE A 9 -11.36 -8.85 3.85
CA ILE A 9 -10.14 -8.47 3.16
C ILE A 9 -10.54 -7.62 1.98
N ILE A 10 -10.07 -6.36 1.93
CA ILE A 10 -10.40 -5.41 0.87
C ILE A 10 -9.19 -5.14 -0.02
N ILE A 11 -9.40 -5.23 -1.33
CA ILE A 11 -8.37 -5.13 -2.36
C ILE A 11 -8.87 -4.19 -3.47
N GLY A 12 -8.10 -3.12 -3.73
CA GLY A 12 -8.26 -2.33 -4.96
C GLY A 12 -7.42 -2.91 -6.08
N SER A 13 -7.98 -3.03 -7.29
CA SER A 13 -7.30 -3.58 -8.47
C SER A 13 -7.39 -2.63 -9.66
N PHE A 14 -6.32 -2.59 -10.46
CA PHE A 14 -6.30 -1.96 -11.78
C PHE A 14 -5.19 -2.58 -12.64
N ASN A 15 -5.58 -3.25 -13.75
CA ASN A 15 -4.70 -3.96 -14.67
C ASN A 15 -3.77 -4.97 -13.95
N GLN A 16 -4.37 -5.86 -13.15
CA GLN A 16 -3.65 -6.82 -12.32
C GLN A 16 -4.09 -8.29 -12.58
N CYS A 17 -4.68 -8.60 -13.75
CA CYS A 17 -5.21 -9.92 -14.07
C CYS A 17 -4.20 -11.04 -13.82
N ASN A 18 -2.99 -10.91 -14.37
CA ASN A 18 -1.95 -11.94 -14.25
C ASN A 18 -1.44 -12.12 -12.82
N ILE A 19 -1.46 -11.06 -12.01
CA ILE A 19 -1.03 -11.12 -10.61
C ILE A 19 -2.13 -11.74 -9.77
N LEU A 20 -3.39 -11.30 -9.93
CA LEU A 20 -4.55 -11.86 -9.22
C LEU A 20 -4.71 -13.37 -9.47
N LYS A 21 -4.48 -13.85 -10.71
CA LYS A 21 -4.47 -15.29 -11.04
C LYS A 21 -3.46 -16.09 -10.22
N LYS A 22 -2.33 -15.48 -9.87
CA LYS A 22 -1.29 -16.13 -9.08
C LYS A 22 -1.54 -16.03 -7.59
N ILE A 23 -2.13 -14.93 -7.11
CA ILE A 23 -2.24 -14.63 -5.68
C ILE A 23 -3.51 -15.19 -5.05
N LEU A 24 -4.65 -15.13 -5.74
CA LEU A 24 -5.93 -15.56 -5.17
C LEU A 24 -5.94 -17.03 -4.71
N PRO A 25 -5.25 -17.99 -5.36
CA PRO A 25 -5.18 -19.35 -4.85
C PRO A 25 -4.56 -19.49 -3.46
N PHE A 26 -3.64 -18.58 -3.04
CA PHE A 26 -3.06 -18.64 -1.69
C PHE A 26 -4.06 -18.37 -0.58
N TYR A 27 -5.17 -17.67 -0.87
CA TYR A 27 -6.26 -17.53 0.10
C TYR A 27 -7.01 -18.86 0.38
N GLU A 28 -6.82 -19.89 -0.44
CA GLU A 28 -7.32 -21.25 -0.17
C GLU A 28 -6.37 -22.06 0.73
N GLU A 29 -5.16 -21.58 0.95
CA GLU A 29 -4.11 -22.23 1.75
C GLU A 29 -3.98 -21.64 3.17
N VAL A 30 -4.75 -20.57 3.49
CA VAL A 30 -4.68 -19.94 4.82
C VAL A 30 -5.29 -20.86 5.89
N ASP A 31 -4.76 -20.76 7.12
CA ASP A 31 -5.20 -21.57 8.27
C ASP A 31 -6.54 -21.11 8.87
N THR A 32 -7.21 -20.13 8.23
CA THR A 32 -8.49 -19.59 8.68
C THR A 32 -9.65 -20.25 7.96
N SER A 33 -10.68 -20.66 8.71
CA SER A 33 -11.91 -21.24 8.13
C SER A 33 -12.59 -20.27 7.17
N PHE A 34 -13.05 -20.76 6.00
CA PHE A 34 -13.60 -19.93 4.91
C PHE A 34 -14.91 -19.21 5.27
N ASP A 35 -15.59 -19.63 6.33
CA ASP A 35 -16.79 -18.95 6.83
C ASP A 35 -16.47 -17.73 7.72
N LEU A 36 -15.21 -17.56 8.15
CA LEU A 36 -14.79 -16.47 9.02
C LEU A 36 -14.31 -15.24 8.24
N PHE A 37 -14.02 -15.37 6.95
CA PHE A 37 -13.54 -14.26 6.15
C PHE A 37 -14.22 -14.17 4.78
N GLU A 38 -14.12 -13.01 4.18
CA GLU A 38 -14.46 -12.75 2.79
C GLU A 38 -13.34 -11.91 2.14
N VAL A 39 -13.17 -12.09 0.83
CA VAL A 39 -12.30 -11.25 0.01
C VAL A 39 -13.16 -10.40 -0.91
N ILE A 40 -12.91 -9.09 -0.94
CA ILE A 40 -13.66 -8.12 -1.72
C ILE A 40 -12.69 -7.38 -2.63
N ILE A 41 -12.86 -7.54 -3.93
CA ILE A 41 -12.02 -6.90 -4.94
C ILE A 41 -12.85 -5.83 -5.66
N VAL A 42 -12.38 -4.59 -5.62
CA VAL A 42 -12.94 -3.53 -6.44
C VAL A 42 -11.96 -3.18 -7.55
N ASP A 43 -12.36 -3.51 -8.77
CA ASP A 43 -11.56 -3.27 -9.96
C ASP A 43 -11.92 -1.93 -10.60
N SER A 44 -10.90 -1.17 -10.95
CA SER A 44 -11.04 0.18 -11.49
C SER A 44 -11.09 0.18 -13.02
N SER A 45 -12.00 -0.61 -13.61
CA SER A 45 -12.20 -0.77 -15.07
C SER A 45 -10.92 -1.17 -15.80
N SER A 46 -10.34 -2.29 -15.38
CA SER A 46 -9.18 -2.89 -16.04
C SER A 46 -9.49 -3.32 -17.47
N THR A 47 -8.46 -3.27 -18.32
CA THR A 47 -8.55 -3.66 -19.74
C THR A 47 -7.73 -4.91 -20.09
N ASP A 48 -7.19 -5.59 -19.06
CA ASP A 48 -6.25 -6.71 -19.19
C ASP A 48 -6.91 -8.10 -18.98
N GLY A 49 -8.26 -8.17 -18.95
CA GLY A 49 -9.02 -9.39 -18.69
C GLY A 49 -9.27 -9.67 -17.21
N THR A 50 -9.06 -8.69 -16.32
CA THR A 50 -9.33 -8.84 -14.87
C THR A 50 -10.79 -9.16 -14.59
N GLU A 51 -11.74 -8.47 -15.24
CA GLU A 51 -13.18 -8.70 -15.03
C GLU A 51 -13.59 -10.12 -15.41
N GLU A 52 -13.19 -10.57 -16.61
CA GLU A 52 -13.48 -11.92 -17.09
C GLU A 52 -12.93 -13.00 -16.17
N PHE A 53 -11.71 -12.77 -15.68
CA PHE A 53 -11.10 -13.68 -14.71
C PHE A 53 -11.90 -13.72 -13.42
N LEU A 54 -12.21 -12.59 -12.78
CA LEU A 54 -12.98 -12.54 -11.53
C LEU A 54 -14.37 -13.15 -11.67
N LYS A 55 -15.02 -12.95 -12.81
CA LYS A 55 -16.32 -13.55 -13.12
C LYS A 55 -16.27 -15.10 -13.19
N SER A 56 -15.18 -15.63 -13.73
CA SER A 56 -15.00 -17.09 -13.94
C SER A 56 -14.39 -17.79 -12.72
N TYR A 57 -13.65 -17.10 -11.87
CA TYR A 57 -12.96 -17.68 -10.72
C TYR A 57 -13.95 -18.06 -9.62
N LYS A 58 -13.88 -19.32 -9.16
CA LYS A 58 -14.81 -19.91 -8.18
C LYS A 58 -14.03 -20.53 -7.03
N PRO A 59 -13.50 -19.71 -6.10
CA PRO A 59 -12.78 -20.23 -4.94
C PRO A 59 -13.71 -20.84 -3.89
N ARG A 60 -13.12 -21.56 -2.93
CA ARG A 60 -13.84 -22.12 -1.78
C ARG A 60 -14.22 -21.06 -0.73
N PHE A 61 -13.49 -19.95 -0.68
CA PHE A 61 -13.81 -18.82 0.20
C PHE A 61 -14.83 -17.86 -0.43
N ASN A 62 -15.43 -17.00 0.37
CA ASN A 62 -16.38 -16.01 -0.11
C ASN A 62 -15.65 -14.88 -0.85
N LEU A 63 -15.68 -14.92 -2.19
CA LEU A 63 -15.17 -13.87 -3.05
C LEU A 63 -16.30 -12.98 -3.55
N LYS A 64 -16.15 -11.68 -3.37
CA LYS A 64 -16.98 -10.64 -3.99
C LYS A 64 -16.11 -9.76 -4.87
N TYR A 65 -16.67 -9.27 -5.95
CA TYR A 65 -16.02 -8.25 -6.76
C TYR A 65 -17.02 -7.22 -7.28
N SER A 66 -16.51 -6.03 -7.58
CA SER A 66 -17.26 -4.96 -8.24
C SER A 66 -16.35 -4.24 -9.21
N ILE A 67 -16.93 -3.74 -10.29
CA ILE A 67 -16.23 -2.93 -11.30
C ILE A 67 -16.69 -1.48 -11.14
N GLN A 68 -15.77 -0.54 -11.20
CA GLN A 68 -16.03 0.89 -11.11
C GLN A 68 -15.15 1.68 -12.08
N PRO A 69 -15.50 2.94 -12.44
CA PRO A 69 -14.57 3.84 -13.13
C PRO A 69 -13.30 4.07 -12.29
N ASN A 70 -12.16 4.28 -12.96
CA ASN A 70 -10.90 4.51 -12.28
C ASN A 70 -10.83 5.92 -11.65
N HIS A 71 -11.09 5.99 -10.36
CA HIS A 71 -10.96 7.18 -9.51
C HIS A 71 -9.84 7.05 -8.47
N GLY A 72 -8.89 6.15 -8.70
CA GLY A 72 -7.75 5.90 -7.80
C GLY A 72 -8.00 4.83 -6.74
N LYS A 73 -6.90 4.48 -6.04
CA LYS A 73 -6.90 3.39 -5.04
C LYS A 73 -7.78 3.71 -3.83
N ALA A 74 -7.81 4.98 -3.37
CA ALA A 74 -8.60 5.42 -2.23
C ALA A 74 -10.10 5.10 -2.44
N VAL A 75 -10.67 5.52 -3.56
CA VAL A 75 -12.07 5.27 -3.91
C VAL A 75 -12.36 3.78 -4.05
N ALA A 76 -11.46 3.02 -4.70
CA ALA A 76 -11.64 1.57 -4.84
C ALA A 76 -11.68 0.86 -3.48
N ARG A 77 -10.79 1.21 -2.55
CA ARG A 77 -10.76 0.64 -1.20
C ARG A 77 -11.96 1.08 -0.37
N ASN A 78 -12.42 2.32 -0.48
CA ASN A 78 -13.64 2.81 0.17
C ASN A 78 -14.87 2.02 -0.30
N ASN A 79 -15.01 1.81 -1.61
CA ASN A 79 -16.11 1.02 -2.16
C ASN A 79 -16.02 -0.46 -1.73
N ALA A 80 -14.82 -1.04 -1.63
CA ALA A 80 -14.65 -2.38 -1.08
C ALA A 80 -15.07 -2.44 0.40
N ALA A 81 -14.71 -1.43 1.21
CA ALA A 81 -15.11 -1.34 2.61
C ALA A 81 -16.62 -1.19 2.77
N ASN A 82 -17.31 -0.49 1.87
CA ASN A 82 -18.78 -0.38 1.86
C ASN A 82 -19.48 -1.74 1.59
N LEU A 83 -18.85 -2.61 0.82
CA LEU A 83 -19.36 -3.97 0.54
C LEU A 83 -19.04 -4.96 1.66
N ALA A 84 -18.14 -4.60 2.58
CA ALA A 84 -17.65 -5.43 3.65
C ALA A 84 -18.72 -5.74 4.71
N LYS A 85 -18.85 -7.01 5.09
CA LYS A 85 -19.74 -7.49 6.15
C LYS A 85 -19.01 -7.82 7.45
N GLY A 86 -17.70 -8.00 7.41
CA GLY A 86 -16.86 -8.24 8.59
C GLY A 86 -16.79 -7.04 9.52
N GLU A 87 -16.57 -7.30 10.78
CA GLU A 87 -16.36 -6.26 11.79
C GLU A 87 -14.94 -5.69 11.76
N ILE A 88 -14.03 -6.46 11.16
CA ILE A 88 -12.63 -6.07 10.93
C ILE A 88 -12.44 -5.87 9.43
N LEU A 89 -11.80 -4.76 9.05
CA LEU A 89 -11.25 -4.58 7.70
C LEU A 89 -9.77 -4.96 7.73
N LEU A 90 -9.35 -5.82 6.80
CA LEU A 90 -7.96 -6.11 6.50
C LEU A 90 -7.67 -5.58 5.09
N ILE A 91 -6.85 -4.55 5.03
CA ILE A 91 -6.54 -3.84 3.78
C ILE A 91 -5.24 -4.38 3.23
N THR A 92 -5.27 -4.84 1.99
CA THR A 92 -4.08 -5.36 1.31
C THR A 92 -4.09 -4.96 -0.17
N ASP A 93 -2.95 -5.04 -0.83
CA ASP A 93 -2.83 -4.77 -2.25
C ASP A 93 -3.01 -6.05 -3.09
N SER A 94 -3.34 -5.88 -4.37
CA SER A 94 -3.56 -6.98 -5.32
C SER A 94 -2.30 -7.79 -5.66
N ASP A 95 -1.13 -7.33 -5.23
CA ASP A 95 0.18 -7.95 -5.42
C ASP A 95 0.79 -8.49 -4.11
N MET A 96 -0.05 -8.70 -3.08
CA MET A 96 0.34 -9.23 -1.78
C MET A 96 -0.10 -10.68 -1.62
N ILE A 97 0.85 -11.59 -1.42
CA ILE A 97 0.61 -13.02 -1.21
C ILE A 97 0.43 -13.28 0.28
N PRO A 98 -0.74 -13.76 0.74
CA PRO A 98 -0.94 -14.11 2.15
C PRO A 98 -0.14 -15.35 2.53
N GLU A 99 0.48 -15.37 3.71
CA GLU A 99 0.95 -16.58 4.36
C GLU A 99 -0.19 -17.26 5.12
N LYS A 100 -0.02 -18.50 5.49
CA LYS A 100 -1.07 -19.31 6.16
C LYS A 100 -1.70 -18.64 7.36
N ASN A 101 -0.91 -17.99 8.19
CA ASN A 101 -1.35 -17.29 9.41
C ASN A 101 -1.80 -15.83 9.18
N PHE A 102 -1.77 -15.34 7.94
CA PHE A 102 -2.03 -13.93 7.61
C PHE A 102 -3.35 -13.42 8.20
N ILE A 103 -4.45 -14.12 7.95
CA ILE A 103 -5.79 -13.71 8.40
C ILE A 103 -5.98 -13.99 9.89
N GLN A 104 -5.60 -15.19 10.34
CA GLN A 104 -5.81 -15.64 11.72
C GLN A 104 -5.09 -14.73 12.71
N GLY A 105 -3.87 -14.26 12.39
CA GLY A 105 -3.12 -13.33 13.23
C GLY A 105 -3.87 -12.02 13.47
N HIS A 106 -4.50 -11.44 12.44
CA HIS A 106 -5.31 -10.24 12.59
C HIS A 106 -6.57 -10.48 13.41
N ILE A 107 -7.31 -11.56 13.16
CA ILE A 107 -8.51 -11.90 13.94
C ILE A 107 -8.18 -12.01 15.43
N GLN A 108 -7.11 -12.72 15.77
CA GLN A 108 -6.69 -12.91 17.15
C GLN A 108 -6.30 -11.58 17.79
N ALA A 109 -5.51 -10.74 17.11
CA ALA A 109 -5.07 -9.46 17.64
C ALA A 109 -6.26 -8.52 17.94
N HIS A 110 -7.27 -8.48 17.08
CA HIS A 110 -8.49 -7.71 17.33
C HIS A 110 -9.34 -8.27 18.45
N HIS A 111 -9.40 -9.60 18.59
CA HIS A 111 -10.12 -10.23 19.70
C HIS A 111 -9.48 -9.93 21.07
N GLU A 112 -8.15 -9.84 21.12
CA GLU A 112 -7.39 -9.54 22.34
C GLU A 112 -7.32 -8.04 22.65
N ALA A 113 -7.64 -7.18 21.68
CA ALA A 113 -7.58 -5.73 21.85
C ALA A 113 -8.66 -5.22 22.81
N LYS A 114 -8.26 -4.42 23.80
CA LYS A 114 -9.16 -3.83 24.81
C LYS A 114 -9.83 -2.53 24.34
N SER A 115 -9.39 -1.97 23.24
CA SER A 115 -9.91 -0.73 22.65
C SER A 115 -9.71 -0.76 21.13
N PRO A 116 -10.40 0.11 20.36
CA PRO A 116 -10.15 0.22 18.93
C PRO A 116 -8.66 0.43 18.63
N THR A 117 -8.07 -0.46 17.85
CA THR A 117 -6.63 -0.53 17.58
C THR A 117 -6.43 -0.90 16.11
N CYS A 118 -5.43 -0.29 15.47
CA CYS A 118 -4.94 -0.71 14.16
C CYS A 118 -3.75 -1.64 14.30
N PHE A 119 -3.65 -2.65 13.44
CA PHE A 119 -2.56 -3.61 13.46
C PHE A 119 -1.85 -3.66 12.11
N GLN A 120 -0.57 -3.28 12.09
CA GLN A 120 0.31 -3.41 10.93
C GLN A 120 1.01 -4.75 10.97
N GLY A 121 0.71 -5.62 10.02
CA GLY A 121 1.37 -6.91 9.88
C GLY A 121 2.77 -6.83 9.27
N LEU A 122 3.45 -7.95 9.24
CA LEU A 122 4.78 -8.10 8.64
C LEU A 122 4.66 -8.33 7.14
N ALA A 123 5.25 -7.45 6.35
CA ALA A 123 5.34 -7.61 4.90
C ALA A 123 6.79 -7.77 4.45
N TRP A 124 7.04 -8.77 3.60
CA TRP A 124 8.32 -9.01 2.95
C TRP A 124 8.24 -8.67 1.47
N ASN A 125 9.27 -8.06 0.91
CA ASN A 125 9.37 -7.91 -0.54
C ASN A 125 9.98 -9.15 -1.18
N LEU A 126 9.36 -9.63 -2.26
CA LEU A 126 9.86 -10.69 -3.12
C LEU A 126 10.56 -10.10 -4.33
N SER A 127 11.72 -10.63 -4.67
CA SER A 127 12.44 -10.32 -5.92
C SER A 127 11.99 -11.19 -7.10
N SER A 128 11.39 -12.36 -6.83
CA SER A 128 10.80 -13.25 -7.82
C SER A 128 9.61 -14.00 -7.22
N LEU A 129 8.72 -14.51 -8.08
CA LEU A 129 7.61 -15.37 -7.67
C LEU A 129 7.94 -16.84 -8.00
N ASP A 130 8.99 -17.34 -7.40
CA ASP A 130 9.36 -18.76 -7.49
C ASP A 130 8.75 -19.50 -6.29
N LEU A 131 8.06 -20.60 -6.54
CA LEU A 131 7.44 -21.41 -5.50
C LEU A 131 8.22 -22.70 -5.29
N PRO A 132 8.46 -23.11 -4.03
CA PRO A 132 8.10 -22.43 -2.78
C PRO A 132 8.90 -21.14 -2.56
N ILE A 133 8.31 -20.19 -1.82
CA ILE A 133 8.95 -18.89 -1.54
C ILE A 133 10.33 -19.12 -0.89
N ASN A 134 11.36 -18.60 -1.53
CA ASN A 134 12.73 -18.71 -1.02
C ASN A 134 13.01 -17.59 0.00
N HIS A 135 13.07 -17.95 1.28
CA HIS A 135 13.30 -17.00 2.36
C HIS A 135 14.64 -16.24 2.26
N ASN A 136 15.63 -16.76 1.52
CA ASN A 136 16.90 -16.06 1.29
C ASN A 136 16.77 -14.87 0.30
N GLN A 137 15.67 -14.77 -0.42
CA GLN A 137 15.36 -13.68 -1.36
C GLN A 137 14.47 -12.60 -0.75
N LEU A 138 14.10 -12.77 0.52
CA LEU A 138 13.23 -11.83 1.21
C LEU A 138 14.00 -10.59 1.67
N THR A 139 13.43 -9.43 1.40
CA THR A 139 13.88 -8.18 2.02
C THR A 139 12.73 -7.58 2.84
N PRO A 140 12.98 -7.05 4.04
CA PRO A 140 11.92 -6.45 4.82
C PRO A 140 11.38 -5.20 4.12
N GLN A 141 10.06 -5.04 4.12
CA GLN A 141 9.44 -3.79 3.66
C GLN A 141 9.81 -2.61 4.56
N VAL A 142 10.03 -2.90 5.86
CA VAL A 142 10.50 -1.95 6.86
C VAL A 142 11.88 -2.36 7.33
N GLY A 143 12.86 -1.48 7.26
CA GLY A 143 14.30 -1.77 7.41
C GLY A 143 14.77 -2.32 8.77
N SER A 144 13.97 -2.23 9.84
CA SER A 144 14.18 -2.93 11.10
C SER A 144 12.83 -3.39 11.64
N PHE A 145 12.74 -4.68 12.03
CA PHE A 145 11.49 -5.19 12.58
C PHE A 145 11.29 -4.71 14.02
N PRO A 146 10.21 -3.97 14.29
CA PRO A 146 9.82 -3.66 15.65
C PRO A 146 9.52 -4.93 16.45
N LYS A 147 9.46 -4.81 17.79
CA LYS A 147 8.97 -5.87 18.64
C LYS A 147 7.50 -6.16 18.37
N HIS A 148 7.11 -7.44 18.39
CA HIS A 148 5.70 -7.82 18.31
C HIS A 148 4.86 -7.05 19.33
N MET A 149 3.70 -6.54 18.92
CA MET A 149 2.79 -5.69 19.70
C MET A 149 3.40 -4.36 20.20
N SER A 150 4.55 -3.94 19.65
CA SER A 150 5.06 -2.60 19.94
C SER A 150 4.27 -1.53 19.19
N LYS A 151 4.16 -0.35 19.84
CA LYS A 151 3.52 0.81 19.22
C LYS A 151 4.35 1.35 18.06
N LEU A 152 3.70 1.62 16.95
CA LEU A 152 4.28 2.23 15.76
C LEU A 152 3.87 3.71 15.66
N GLY A 153 4.68 4.49 14.93
CA GLY A 153 4.25 5.80 14.46
C GLY A 153 3.25 5.67 13.31
N TRP A 154 2.40 6.68 13.12
CA TRP A 154 1.38 6.71 12.08
C TRP A 154 1.93 6.49 10.66
N TYR A 155 3.18 6.84 10.40
CA TYR A 155 3.87 6.66 9.13
C TYR A 155 4.20 5.20 8.79
N TYR A 156 3.85 4.26 9.67
CA TYR A 156 3.84 2.83 9.41
C TYR A 156 2.45 2.28 9.07
N PHE A 157 1.45 3.13 8.90
CA PHE A 157 0.14 2.70 8.43
C PHE A 157 0.19 2.42 6.94
N LEU A 158 0.54 1.18 6.56
CA LEU A 158 0.80 0.76 5.19
C LEU A 158 -0.26 -0.25 4.73
N THR A 159 -1.01 0.09 3.71
CA THR A 159 -2.15 -0.70 3.22
C THR A 159 -1.81 -2.06 2.61
N GLY A 160 -0.54 -2.43 2.50
CA GLY A 160 -0.16 -3.78 2.09
C GLY A 160 -0.50 -4.87 3.13
N ASN A 161 -0.57 -4.52 4.44
CA ASN A 161 -0.87 -5.45 5.53
C ASN A 161 -1.35 -4.71 6.78
N ILE A 162 -2.53 -4.10 6.72
CA ILE A 162 -3.08 -3.31 7.83
C ILE A 162 -4.51 -3.73 8.14
N SER A 163 -4.84 -3.90 9.42
CA SER A 163 -6.23 -4.10 9.83
C SER A 163 -6.69 -3.11 10.88
N MET A 164 -8.01 -2.88 10.88
CA MET A 164 -8.69 -1.99 11.83
C MET A 164 -10.16 -2.38 11.97
N PRO A 165 -10.84 -1.99 13.07
CA PRO A 165 -12.28 -2.13 13.16
C PRO A 165 -12.99 -1.38 12.02
N LYS A 166 -13.97 -2.02 11.38
CA LYS A 166 -14.76 -1.37 10.32
C LYS A 166 -15.45 -0.10 10.84
N SER A 167 -16.00 -0.14 12.05
CA SER A 167 -16.64 1.04 12.68
C SER A 167 -15.69 2.23 12.82
N LEU A 168 -14.40 1.97 13.09
CA LEU A 168 -13.37 3.02 13.16
C LEU A 168 -13.09 3.58 11.75
N PHE A 169 -12.99 2.72 10.75
CA PHE A 169 -12.80 3.14 9.36
C PHE A 169 -13.97 4.02 8.89
N ASP A 170 -15.20 3.62 9.19
CA ASP A 170 -16.42 4.33 8.82
C ASP A 170 -16.51 5.69 9.55
N SER A 171 -16.13 5.76 10.84
CA SER A 171 -16.12 7.04 11.60
C SER A 171 -15.12 8.04 11.07
N GLU A 172 -14.04 7.57 10.42
CA GLU A 172 -13.05 8.41 9.74
C GLU A 172 -13.43 8.75 8.29
N ALA A 173 -14.61 8.35 7.82
CA ALA A 173 -15.02 8.45 6.43
C ALA A 173 -14.06 7.74 5.45
N GLY A 174 -13.28 6.76 5.93
CA GLY A 174 -12.35 5.98 5.13
C GLY A 174 -11.13 6.78 4.64
N PHE A 175 -10.63 6.38 3.48
CA PHE A 175 -9.58 7.11 2.76
C PHE A 175 -10.14 8.39 2.16
N ASN A 176 -9.34 9.43 2.08
CA ASN A 176 -9.75 10.66 1.42
C ASN A 176 -9.75 10.48 -0.11
N ASP A 177 -10.91 10.59 -0.73
CA ASP A 177 -11.15 10.37 -2.17
C ASP A 177 -10.42 11.37 -3.08
N LEU A 178 -9.94 12.48 -2.54
CA LEU A 178 -9.13 13.44 -3.29
C LEU A 178 -7.76 12.87 -3.71
N PHE A 179 -7.28 11.79 -3.07
CA PHE A 179 -6.06 11.09 -3.46
C PHE A 179 -6.32 10.18 -4.67
N VAL A 180 -6.51 10.79 -5.83
CA VAL A 180 -6.67 10.07 -7.11
C VAL A 180 -5.33 9.55 -7.64
N GLY A 181 -4.23 10.21 -7.29
CA GLY A 181 -2.86 9.89 -7.71
C GLY A 181 -2.25 8.69 -7.00
N TYR A 182 -0.92 8.63 -7.01
CA TYR A 182 -0.15 7.54 -6.40
C TYR A 182 0.41 7.96 -5.04
N GLY A 183 0.03 7.21 -4.00
CA GLY A 183 0.62 7.29 -2.66
C GLY A 183 0.03 8.40 -1.77
N TRP A 184 0.35 8.29 -0.51
CA TRP A 184 -0.02 9.14 0.63
C TRP A 184 -1.45 8.97 1.16
N GLU A 185 -2.36 8.31 0.45
CA GLU A 185 -3.74 8.06 0.92
C GLU A 185 -3.77 7.25 2.22
N ASP A 186 -2.85 6.29 2.34
CA ASP A 186 -2.70 5.43 3.52
C ASP A 186 -2.12 6.19 4.71
N LEU A 187 -1.04 6.92 4.50
CA LEU A 187 -0.40 7.71 5.55
C LEU A 187 -1.28 8.87 6.02
N GLU A 188 -2.12 9.42 5.14
CA GLU A 188 -3.09 10.46 5.52
C GLU A 188 -4.15 9.90 6.48
N LEU A 189 -4.72 8.72 6.19
CA LEU A 189 -5.62 8.05 7.12
C LEU A 189 -4.90 7.70 8.43
N GLY A 190 -3.69 7.14 8.37
CA GLY A 190 -2.87 6.85 9.55
C GLY A 190 -2.60 8.09 10.40
N TYR A 191 -2.38 9.23 9.77
CA TYR A 191 -2.19 10.51 10.48
C TYR A 191 -3.46 10.96 11.19
N ARG A 192 -4.63 10.97 10.53
CA ARG A 192 -5.93 11.30 11.17
C ARG A 192 -6.21 10.43 12.38
N LEU A 193 -6.01 9.11 12.25
CA LEU A 193 -6.15 8.16 13.36
C LEU A 193 -5.21 8.48 14.52
N SER A 194 -3.97 8.91 14.22
CA SER A 194 -2.99 9.28 15.25
C SER A 194 -3.38 10.53 16.04
N LEU A 195 -4.05 11.50 15.39
CA LEU A 195 -4.58 12.70 16.06
C LEU A 195 -5.67 12.33 17.10
N GLN A 196 -6.41 11.25 16.84
CA GLN A 196 -7.39 10.69 17.78
C GLN A 196 -6.75 9.73 18.79
N LYS A 197 -5.43 9.63 18.80
CA LYS A 197 -4.67 8.74 19.70
C LYS A 197 -5.00 7.25 19.54
N ILE A 198 -5.52 6.84 18.37
CA ILE A 198 -5.75 5.44 18.04
C ILE A 198 -4.39 4.73 17.96
N PRO A 199 -4.18 3.64 18.71
CA PRO A 199 -2.91 2.93 18.68
C PRO A 199 -2.74 2.18 17.35
N LEU A 200 -1.54 2.25 16.79
CA LEU A 200 -1.06 1.38 15.72
C LEU A 200 -0.02 0.44 16.33
N LEU A 201 -0.29 -0.86 16.28
CA LEU A 201 0.57 -1.89 16.85
C LEU A 201 1.15 -2.80 15.78
N TYR A 202 2.38 -3.27 15.99
CA TYR A 202 3.06 -4.17 15.07
C TYR A 202 2.71 -5.63 15.32
N LEU A 203 2.17 -6.31 14.30
CA LEU A 203 1.74 -7.69 14.35
C LEU A 203 2.70 -8.60 13.57
N LYS A 204 3.77 -9.04 14.23
CA LYS A 204 4.80 -9.89 13.61
C LYS A 204 4.27 -11.25 13.14
N THR A 205 3.18 -11.73 13.72
CA THR A 205 2.59 -13.05 13.43
C THR A 205 1.71 -13.10 12.20
N SER A 206 1.32 -11.96 11.65
CA SER A 206 0.51 -11.88 10.44
C SER A 206 1.40 -11.46 9.27
N VAL A 207 1.69 -12.41 8.37
CA VAL A 207 2.72 -12.26 7.34
C VAL A 207 2.12 -12.30 5.95
N ASN A 208 2.60 -11.42 5.08
CA ASN A 208 2.39 -11.52 3.65
C ASN A 208 3.65 -11.14 2.87
N TYR A 209 3.63 -11.40 1.55
CA TYR A 209 4.76 -11.17 0.67
C TYR A 209 4.34 -10.25 -0.48
N HIS A 210 5.04 -9.15 -0.64
CA HIS A 210 4.81 -8.18 -1.68
C HIS A 210 5.56 -8.57 -2.96
N TYR A 211 4.82 -8.99 -3.97
CA TYR A 211 5.34 -9.30 -5.29
C TYR A 211 5.16 -8.13 -6.23
N HIS A 212 6.01 -7.14 -6.08
CA HIS A 212 5.98 -5.94 -6.91
C HIS A 212 7.37 -5.63 -7.45
N ILE A 213 7.64 -6.12 -8.65
CA ILE A 213 8.91 -5.86 -9.33
C ILE A 213 8.71 -4.63 -10.21
N ILE A 214 9.28 -3.51 -9.79
CA ILE A 214 9.37 -2.29 -10.59
C ILE A 214 10.83 -2.00 -10.91
N SER A 215 11.06 -1.48 -12.11
CA SER A 215 12.37 -0.98 -12.47
C SER A 215 12.70 0.31 -11.69
N LYS A 216 13.99 0.61 -11.55
CA LYS A 216 14.40 1.89 -10.96
C LYS A 216 13.90 3.10 -11.77
N GLU A 217 13.77 2.93 -13.07
CA GLU A 217 13.20 3.91 -13.99
C GLU A 217 11.74 4.20 -13.64
N GLU A 218 10.92 3.18 -13.52
CA GLU A 218 9.51 3.32 -13.10
C GLU A 218 9.39 3.94 -11.70
N GLU A 219 10.29 3.58 -10.78
CA GLU A 219 10.30 4.19 -9.45
C GLU A 219 10.60 5.68 -9.50
N ILE A 220 11.55 6.13 -10.36
CA ILE A 220 11.82 7.54 -10.60
C ILE A 220 10.59 8.26 -11.17
N GLU A 221 9.92 7.67 -12.16
CA GLU A 221 8.74 8.26 -12.79
C GLU A 221 7.55 8.36 -11.82
N ARG A 222 7.30 7.33 -11.02
CA ARG A 222 6.24 7.33 -9.99
C ARG A 222 6.41 8.45 -8.96
N ASN A 223 7.64 8.91 -8.71
CA ASN A 223 7.86 10.01 -7.77
C ASN A 223 7.25 11.34 -8.22
N ILE A 224 6.98 11.56 -9.53
CA ILE A 224 6.22 12.73 -9.98
C ILE A 224 4.81 12.69 -9.36
N LYS A 225 4.08 11.58 -9.56
CA LYS A 225 2.73 11.42 -9.00
C LYS A 225 2.72 11.45 -7.47
N LYS A 226 3.75 10.88 -6.85
CA LYS A 226 3.91 10.94 -5.39
C LYS A 226 4.09 12.38 -4.90
N GLY A 227 4.83 13.21 -5.62
CA GLY A 227 4.99 14.64 -5.32
C GLY A 227 3.67 15.43 -5.49
N GLU A 228 2.90 15.13 -6.54
CA GLU A 228 1.57 15.71 -6.74
C GLU A 228 0.64 15.40 -5.57
N SER A 229 0.56 14.13 -5.16
CA SER A 229 -0.24 13.69 -4.01
C SER A 229 0.25 14.28 -2.68
N ALA A 230 1.57 14.48 -2.51
CA ALA A 230 2.14 15.11 -1.32
C ALA A 230 1.72 16.57 -1.17
N THR A 231 1.50 17.28 -2.27
CA THR A 231 0.99 18.66 -2.23
C THR A 231 -0.44 18.71 -1.68
N LEU A 232 -1.27 17.73 -2.04
CA LEU A 232 -2.60 17.58 -1.44
C LEU A 232 -2.49 17.29 0.06
N PHE A 233 -1.62 16.35 0.45
CA PHE A 233 -1.42 16.03 1.86
C PHE A 233 -0.97 17.26 2.66
N LEU A 234 -0.04 18.07 2.10
CA LEU A 234 0.39 19.33 2.72
C LEU A 234 -0.73 20.35 2.83
N LYS A 235 -1.62 20.46 1.84
CA LYS A 235 -2.79 21.36 1.89
C LYS A 235 -3.76 20.97 3.01
N LEU A 236 -3.95 19.66 3.23
CA LEU A 236 -4.81 19.13 4.30
C LEU A 236 -4.15 19.25 5.69
N HIS A 237 -2.83 19.07 5.77
CA HIS A 237 -2.06 18.98 7.01
C HIS A 237 -0.75 19.80 6.90
N PRO A 238 -0.83 21.16 6.97
CA PRO A 238 0.34 22.04 6.76
C PRO A 238 1.49 21.81 7.74
N GLU A 239 1.21 21.30 8.94
CA GLU A 239 2.18 20.96 9.98
C GLU A 239 3.14 19.84 9.55
N LEU A 240 2.77 19.01 8.56
CA LEU A 240 3.59 17.91 8.05
C LEU A 240 4.60 18.35 6.98
N LYS A 241 4.77 19.66 6.73
CA LYS A 241 5.65 20.20 5.70
C LYS A 241 7.04 19.55 5.69
N TRP A 242 7.66 19.42 6.86
CA TRP A 242 8.99 18.84 7.00
C TRP A 242 9.02 17.34 6.76
N PHE A 243 8.00 16.64 7.26
CA PHE A 243 7.84 15.19 7.06
C PHE A 243 7.66 14.85 5.56
N LEU A 244 6.92 15.66 4.83
CA LEU A 244 6.68 15.51 3.40
C LEU A 244 7.89 15.96 2.53
N GLY A 245 9.01 16.34 3.13
CA GLY A 245 10.21 16.70 2.39
C GLY A 245 10.21 18.12 1.79
N PHE A 246 9.22 18.95 2.12
CA PHE A 246 9.14 20.34 1.63
C PHE A 246 10.05 21.31 2.44
N ASN A 247 11.31 20.92 2.59
CA ASN A 247 12.34 21.78 3.15
C ASN A 247 12.58 22.97 2.21
N PRO A 248 12.50 24.23 2.69
CA PRO A 248 12.68 25.42 1.86
C PRO A 248 14.00 25.43 1.05
N LEU A 249 15.09 24.95 1.65
CA LEU A 249 16.39 24.89 0.97
C LEU A 249 16.38 23.86 -0.18
N SER A 250 15.85 22.66 0.06
CA SER A 250 15.71 21.62 -0.98
C SER A 250 14.80 22.10 -2.10
N VAL A 251 13.63 22.66 -1.75
CA VAL A 251 12.68 23.20 -2.73
C VAL A 251 13.35 24.29 -3.57
N PHE A 252 14.10 25.20 -2.96
CA PHE A 252 14.84 26.27 -3.65
C PHE A 252 15.91 25.69 -4.59
N ILE A 253 16.80 24.80 -4.09
CA ILE A 253 17.87 24.21 -4.90
C ILE A 253 17.28 23.47 -6.11
N PHE A 254 16.31 22.58 -5.89
CA PHE A 254 15.72 21.80 -6.97
C PHE A 254 14.84 22.65 -7.92
N SER A 255 14.33 23.82 -7.48
CA SER A 255 13.62 24.75 -8.36
C SER A 255 14.53 25.38 -9.42
N MET A 256 15.83 25.52 -9.13
CA MET A 256 16.82 26.05 -10.07
C MET A 256 17.32 24.99 -11.08
N ILE A 257 17.02 23.71 -10.83
CA ILE A 257 17.44 22.61 -11.70
C ILE A 257 16.33 22.30 -12.70
N ASN A 258 16.71 22.17 -13.96
CA ASN A 258 15.84 21.64 -15.02
C ASN A 258 16.56 20.53 -15.79
N GLU A 259 15.86 19.81 -16.63
CA GLU A 259 16.40 18.64 -17.37
C GLU A 259 17.51 19.01 -18.37
N ARG A 260 17.63 20.30 -18.75
CA ARG A 260 18.70 20.81 -19.61
C ARG A 260 19.95 21.23 -18.82
N SER A 261 19.84 21.36 -17.49
CA SER A 261 20.97 21.76 -16.64
C SER A 261 22.08 20.70 -16.66
N PHE A 262 23.34 21.17 -16.51
CA PHE A 262 24.50 20.28 -16.41
C PHE A 262 24.35 19.27 -15.26
N ILE A 263 23.86 19.72 -14.10
CA ILE A 263 23.66 18.88 -12.91
C ILE A 263 22.70 17.73 -13.21
N TYR A 264 21.52 18.01 -13.78
CA TYR A 264 20.55 16.97 -14.12
C TYR A 264 21.14 15.95 -15.10
N ARG A 265 21.73 16.43 -16.21
CA ARG A 265 22.33 15.56 -17.24
C ARG A 265 23.48 14.72 -16.70
N TYR A 266 24.29 15.24 -15.78
CA TYR A 266 25.35 14.50 -15.11
C TYR A 266 24.77 13.31 -14.32
N PHE A 267 23.82 13.55 -13.41
CA PHE A 267 23.21 12.47 -12.64
C PHE A 267 22.43 11.49 -13.50
N PHE A 268 21.71 11.96 -14.51
CA PHE A 268 21.00 11.10 -15.46
C PHE A 268 21.97 10.18 -16.22
N SER A 269 23.11 10.69 -16.68
CA SER A 269 24.15 9.88 -17.31
C SER A 269 24.73 8.83 -16.35
N LYS A 270 25.01 9.20 -15.09
CA LYS A 270 25.50 8.27 -14.07
C LYS A 270 24.49 7.17 -13.72
N PHE A 271 23.22 7.48 -13.75
CA PHE A 271 22.14 6.50 -13.56
C PHE A 271 22.06 5.52 -14.75
N LYS A 272 22.10 6.03 -15.99
CA LYS A 272 22.02 5.19 -17.21
C LYS A 272 23.20 4.24 -17.41
N ASN A 273 24.36 4.54 -16.83
CA ASN A 273 25.58 3.70 -17.00
C ASN A 273 25.55 2.38 -16.21
N HIS A 274 24.44 2.02 -15.55
CA HIS A 274 24.12 0.73 -14.90
C HIS A 274 25.23 0.09 -14.04
N THR A 275 26.27 0.82 -13.66
CA THR A 275 27.30 0.30 -12.76
C THR A 275 26.77 0.36 -11.32
N ALA A 276 26.74 -0.79 -10.64
CA ALA A 276 26.38 -0.88 -9.22
C ALA A 276 27.43 -0.14 -8.35
N SER A 277 27.41 1.17 -8.37
CA SER A 277 28.37 2.06 -7.68
C SER A 277 27.65 3.00 -6.72
N LYS A 278 28.38 3.52 -5.74
CA LYS A 278 27.85 4.58 -4.84
C LYS A 278 27.30 5.77 -5.64
N MET A 279 27.93 6.10 -6.78
CA MET A 279 27.50 7.18 -7.65
C MET A 279 26.17 6.87 -8.35
N HIS A 280 25.94 5.62 -8.76
CA HIS A 280 24.66 5.19 -9.34
C HIS A 280 23.52 5.34 -8.30
N ASN A 281 23.76 4.93 -7.05
CA ASN A 281 22.76 5.07 -5.99
C ASN A 281 22.49 6.55 -5.65
N LEU A 282 23.52 7.40 -5.65
CA LEU A 282 23.35 8.84 -5.48
C LEU A 282 22.55 9.45 -6.64
N ALA A 283 22.83 9.03 -7.87
CA ALA A 283 22.10 9.48 -9.06
C ALA A 283 20.63 9.06 -9.02
N PHE A 284 20.37 7.82 -8.62
CA PHE A 284 19.00 7.31 -8.42
C PHE A 284 18.25 8.15 -7.37
N TRP A 285 18.85 8.39 -6.20
CA TRP A 285 18.26 9.24 -5.16
C TRP A 285 17.98 10.65 -5.69
N PHE A 286 18.97 11.29 -6.35
CA PHE A 286 18.81 12.63 -6.91
C PHE A 286 17.64 12.73 -7.90
N LEU A 287 17.51 11.78 -8.81
CA LEU A 287 16.45 11.75 -9.82
C LEU A 287 15.06 11.55 -9.17
N LYS A 288 14.98 10.72 -8.13
CA LYS A 288 13.74 10.56 -7.34
C LYS A 288 13.31 11.86 -6.68
N GLU A 289 14.23 12.54 -5.98
CA GLU A 289 13.96 13.83 -5.32
C GLU A 289 13.59 14.91 -6.33
N TYR A 290 14.32 14.98 -7.46
CA TYR A 290 13.99 15.91 -8.53
C TYR A 290 12.57 15.70 -9.04
N ASN A 291 12.20 14.48 -9.36
CA ASN A 291 10.87 14.14 -9.87
C ASN A 291 9.78 14.39 -8.82
N TYR A 292 10.05 14.06 -7.55
CA TYR A 292 9.12 14.34 -6.46
C TYR A 292 8.81 15.83 -6.33
N LEU A 293 9.84 16.67 -6.26
CA LEU A 293 9.66 18.12 -6.17
C LEU A 293 9.13 18.75 -7.47
N LYS A 294 9.42 18.14 -8.65
CA LYS A 294 8.80 18.52 -9.93
C LYS A 294 7.29 18.24 -9.90
N GLY A 295 6.87 17.06 -9.45
CA GLY A 295 5.46 16.73 -9.27
C GLY A 295 4.74 17.69 -8.32
N ALA A 296 5.35 17.98 -7.19
CA ALA A 296 4.80 18.93 -6.22
C ALA A 296 4.60 20.34 -6.80
N ARG A 297 5.52 20.81 -7.63
CA ARG A 297 5.38 22.11 -8.33
C ARG A 297 4.28 22.12 -9.37
N ASN A 298 4.05 20.99 -10.05
CA ASN A 298 2.98 20.88 -11.06
C ASN A 298 1.57 20.94 -10.43
N ALA A 299 1.45 20.56 -9.15
CA ALA A 299 0.17 20.50 -8.42
C ALA A 299 -0.07 21.74 -7.51
N SER A 300 0.90 22.63 -7.40
CA SER A 300 0.80 23.89 -6.63
C SER A 300 0.10 24.95 -7.45
#